data_3b62e59cfb8baa07c97df26ab0b859b4
#
_entry.id   3b62e59cfb8baa07c97df26ab0b859b4
#
_cell.length_a   1.000
_cell.length_b   1.000
_cell.length_c   1.000
_cell.angle_alpha   90.00
_cell.angle_beta   90.00
_cell.angle_gamma   90.00
#
_symmetry.space_group_name_H-M   'P 1'
#
loop_
_entity.id
_entity.type
_entity.pdbx_description
1 polymer ?
#
loop_
_entity_poly.entity_id
_entity_poly.type
_entity_poly.pdbx_seq_one_letter_code
_entity_poly.pdbx_strand_id
1 'polypeptide(L)'
;DQESDIRDIYIRIISPDNANIDQYIVDNTNLGTTSVSGNTYSHTISLPLEYPDGTYNISYIFINDEALNNVQYSIADLNALGFNTNVVFGSGNDHAPDISSSSTFSVEENTTNIGNIVATDADSDTLTFAISGGDATSIGINSSTGSLSFNAAPDYETKTSYSTTVTVSDGTNSTTQEITINITNVNEAPVFTSDATFSAAENQNTIGTVTASDDEGQSISFSISGTDSSSITINS
;
A
#
# COMPACT_ATOMS: atom_id res chain seq x y z
N ASP A 1 46.91 -26.56 -34.55
CA ASP A 1 46.58 -25.53 -33.53
C ASP A 1 45.87 -26.21 -32.39
N GLN A 2 46.62 -26.40 -31.33
CA GLN A 2 46.02 -26.94 -30.12
C GLN A 2 45.15 -25.87 -29.52
N GLU A 3 43.90 -26.18 -29.32
CA GLU A 3 42.97 -25.42 -28.54
C GLU A 3 43.62 -25.20 -27.16
N SER A 4 44.20 -24.01 -26.95
CA SER A 4 44.61 -23.62 -25.61
C SER A 4 43.31 -23.35 -24.84
N ASP A 5 43.10 -24.11 -23.77
CA ASP A 5 41.94 -23.93 -22.91
C ASP A 5 41.96 -22.52 -22.34
N ILE A 6 40.79 -21.88 -22.32
CA ILE A 6 40.63 -20.56 -21.68
C ILE A 6 40.86 -20.74 -20.19
N ARG A 7 41.86 -20.03 -19.66
CA ARG A 7 42.21 -20.11 -18.26
C ARG A 7 41.39 -19.18 -17.37
N ASP A 8 41.30 -17.93 -17.79
CA ASP A 8 40.69 -16.87 -16.99
C ASP A 8 39.82 -15.95 -17.87
N ILE A 9 38.65 -15.63 -17.41
CA ILE A 9 37.81 -14.57 -17.95
C ILE A 9 37.59 -13.54 -16.87
N TYR A 10 37.90 -12.30 -17.14
CA TYR A 10 37.66 -11.18 -16.23
C TYR A 10 36.68 -10.21 -16.87
N ILE A 11 35.61 -9.87 -16.18
CA ILE A 11 34.64 -8.88 -16.65
C ILE A 11 34.62 -7.72 -15.69
N ARG A 12 34.79 -6.51 -16.22
CA ARG A 12 34.53 -5.28 -15.48
C ARG A 12 33.16 -4.74 -15.85
N ILE A 13 32.34 -4.50 -14.85
CA ILE A 13 31.02 -3.91 -14.95
C ILE A 13 31.07 -2.52 -14.32
N ILE A 14 30.42 -1.54 -14.93
CA ILE A 14 30.25 -0.19 -14.36
C ILE A 14 28.80 -0.05 -13.90
N SER A 15 28.61 0.24 -12.63
CA SER A 15 27.30 0.50 -12.04
C SER A 15 26.70 1.84 -12.51
N PRO A 16 25.39 2.08 -12.32
CA PRO A 16 24.75 3.33 -12.71
C PRO A 16 25.35 4.60 -12.08
N ASP A 17 25.96 4.48 -10.91
CA ASP A 17 26.67 5.56 -10.20
C ASP A 17 28.13 5.74 -10.63
N ASN A 18 28.55 5.08 -11.73
CA ASN A 18 29.92 5.02 -12.24
C ASN A 18 30.94 4.36 -11.30
N ALA A 19 30.51 3.60 -10.31
CA ALA A 19 31.41 2.75 -9.54
C ALA A 19 31.86 1.54 -10.37
N ASN A 20 33.16 1.20 -10.31
CA ASN A 20 33.66 -0.01 -10.95
C ASN A 20 33.34 -1.22 -10.08
N ILE A 21 32.68 -2.20 -10.65
CA ILE A 21 32.49 -3.51 -10.05
C ILE A 21 33.39 -4.48 -10.81
N ASP A 22 34.49 -4.86 -10.20
CA ASP A 22 35.41 -5.83 -10.77
C ASP A 22 34.99 -7.22 -10.32
N GLN A 23 34.56 -8.06 -11.27
CA GLN A 23 34.24 -9.45 -11.01
C GLN A 23 35.26 -10.33 -11.71
N TYR A 24 35.89 -11.21 -10.95
CA TYR A 24 36.76 -12.25 -11.46
C TYR A 24 35.89 -13.47 -11.79
N ILE A 25 35.78 -13.79 -13.06
CA ILE A 25 34.91 -14.84 -13.52
C ILE A 25 35.75 -15.92 -14.18
N VAL A 26 36.10 -16.93 -13.46
CA VAL A 26 36.77 -18.16 -13.91
C VAL A 26 38.26 -18.20 -13.66
N ASP A 27 38.63 -18.86 -12.63
CA ASP A 27 39.69 -19.83 -12.66
C ASP A 27 39.04 -21.20 -12.91
N ASN A 28 39.72 -22.11 -13.57
CA ASN A 28 39.25 -23.47 -13.86
C ASN A 28 38.86 -24.28 -12.59
N THR A 29 38.90 -23.69 -11.41
CA THR A 29 38.67 -24.30 -10.10
C THR A 29 37.46 -23.75 -9.33
N ASN A 30 36.78 -22.66 -9.76
CA ASN A 30 35.70 -22.03 -9.00
C ASN A 30 34.48 -21.62 -9.85
N LEU A 31 33.55 -22.50 -10.10
CA LEU A 31 32.20 -22.57 -9.51
C LEU A 31 31.20 -21.47 -9.90
N GLY A 32 30.81 -21.44 -11.11
CA GLY A 32 29.47 -21.25 -11.61
C GLY A 32 29.16 -22.41 -12.51
N THR A 33 27.92 -22.67 -12.87
CA THR A 33 27.60 -23.68 -13.88
C THR A 33 28.15 -23.21 -15.23
N THR A 34 29.39 -23.56 -15.52
CA THR A 34 29.99 -23.36 -16.83
C THR A 34 29.48 -24.46 -17.74
N SER A 35 28.76 -24.11 -18.78
CA SER A 35 28.42 -25.07 -19.83
C SER A 35 29.22 -24.73 -21.09
N VAL A 36 29.90 -25.75 -21.60
CA VAL A 36 30.64 -25.65 -22.87
C VAL A 36 29.83 -26.43 -23.91
N SER A 37 29.41 -25.77 -24.97
CA SER A 37 28.79 -26.39 -26.13
C SER A 37 29.51 -25.94 -27.40
N GLY A 38 30.39 -26.79 -27.93
CA GLY A 38 31.27 -26.39 -29.04
C GLY A 38 32.25 -25.32 -28.59
N ASN A 39 32.37 -24.24 -29.36
CA ASN A 39 33.22 -23.09 -29.03
C ASN A 39 32.50 -21.98 -28.24
N THR A 40 31.38 -22.30 -27.60
CA THR A 40 30.59 -21.32 -26.85
C THR A 40 30.76 -21.60 -25.35
N TYR A 41 31.27 -20.62 -24.64
CA TYR A 41 31.34 -20.61 -23.20
C TYR A 41 30.19 -19.76 -22.66
N SER A 42 29.39 -20.34 -21.77
CA SER A 42 28.37 -19.60 -21.03
C SER A 42 28.62 -19.71 -19.54
N HIS A 43 28.60 -18.58 -18.86
CA HIS A 43 28.74 -18.51 -17.41
C HIS A 43 27.67 -17.63 -16.82
N THR A 44 27.04 -18.08 -15.74
CA THR A 44 26.07 -17.28 -14.99
C THR A 44 26.79 -16.62 -13.80
N ILE A 45 26.78 -15.30 -13.77
CA ILE A 45 27.28 -14.53 -12.64
C ILE A 45 26.12 -14.23 -11.73
N SER A 46 26.24 -14.58 -10.45
CA SER A 46 25.32 -14.10 -9.42
C SER A 46 25.99 -12.93 -8.71
N LEU A 47 25.39 -11.74 -8.81
CA LEU A 47 25.82 -10.59 -8.01
C LEU A 47 25.14 -10.66 -6.63
N PRO A 48 25.82 -10.18 -5.56
CA PRO A 48 25.20 -10.02 -4.27
C PRO A 48 23.97 -9.08 -4.34
N LEU A 49 22.98 -9.32 -3.49
CA LEU A 49 21.71 -8.57 -3.41
C LEU A 49 21.87 -7.07 -3.03
N GLU A 50 23.07 -6.65 -2.68
CA GLU A 50 23.41 -5.28 -2.26
C GLU A 50 23.72 -4.31 -3.41
N TYR A 51 23.65 -4.76 -4.66
CA TYR A 51 23.87 -3.88 -5.80
C TYR A 51 22.57 -3.18 -6.15
N PRO A 52 22.60 -1.82 -6.32
CA PRO A 52 21.41 -1.06 -6.67
C PRO A 52 20.84 -1.46 -8.04
N ASP A 53 19.53 -1.36 -8.20
CA ASP A 53 18.86 -1.55 -9.47
C ASP A 53 19.35 -0.54 -10.51
N GLY A 54 19.41 -0.96 -11.75
CA GLY A 54 19.82 -0.07 -12.83
C GLY A 54 20.50 -0.78 -14.00
N THR A 55 20.94 0.02 -14.95
CA THR A 55 21.67 -0.47 -16.12
C THR A 55 23.14 -0.48 -15.85
N TYR A 56 23.72 -1.65 -15.88
CA TYR A 56 25.15 -1.86 -15.74
C TYR A 56 25.78 -2.06 -17.11
N ASN A 57 26.93 -1.46 -17.35
CA ASN A 57 27.61 -1.58 -18.62
C ASN A 57 28.85 -2.46 -18.47
N ILE A 58 29.00 -3.44 -19.34
CA ILE A 58 30.25 -4.19 -19.45
C ILE A 58 31.30 -3.26 -20.04
N SER A 59 32.31 -2.93 -19.24
CA SER A 59 33.36 -2.01 -19.65
C SER A 59 34.39 -2.69 -20.55
N TYR A 60 34.77 -3.91 -20.22
CA TYR A 60 35.63 -4.75 -21.05
C TYR A 60 35.55 -6.20 -20.59
N ILE A 61 35.95 -7.10 -21.50
CA ILE A 61 36.20 -8.51 -21.21
C ILE A 61 37.68 -8.78 -21.47
N PHE A 62 38.29 -9.46 -20.53
CA PHE A 62 39.69 -9.85 -20.60
C PHE A 62 39.75 -11.38 -20.58
N ILE A 63 40.39 -11.99 -21.57
CA ILE A 63 40.50 -13.43 -21.71
C ILE A 63 41.97 -13.84 -21.72
N ASN A 64 42.37 -14.75 -20.84
CA ASN A 64 43.66 -15.36 -20.81
C ASN A 64 43.56 -16.82 -21.23
N ASP A 65 44.51 -17.29 -22.04
CA ASP A 65 44.71 -18.72 -22.27
C ASP A 65 45.77 -19.32 -21.32
N GLU A 66 45.93 -20.65 -21.34
CA GLU A 66 46.92 -21.33 -20.51
C GLU A 66 48.38 -20.93 -20.83
N ALA A 67 48.62 -20.38 -22.01
CA ALA A 67 49.93 -19.88 -22.43
C ALA A 67 50.20 -18.43 -21.97
N LEU A 68 49.25 -17.85 -21.17
CA LEU A 68 49.27 -16.46 -20.70
C LEU A 68 49.17 -15.42 -21.84
N ASN A 69 48.66 -15.83 -23.00
CA ASN A 69 48.22 -14.85 -23.96
C ASN A 69 46.91 -14.20 -23.49
N ASN A 70 46.85 -12.89 -23.62
CA ASN A 70 45.70 -12.14 -23.18
C ASN A 70 45.10 -11.32 -24.34
N VAL A 71 43.78 -11.23 -24.37
CA VAL A 71 43.04 -10.37 -25.27
C VAL A 71 42.04 -9.57 -24.45
N GLN A 72 42.08 -8.26 -24.59
CA GLN A 72 41.10 -7.36 -24.00
C GLN A 72 40.14 -6.88 -25.10
N TYR A 73 38.85 -7.08 -24.90
CA TYR A 73 37.82 -6.56 -25.74
C TYR A 73 37.19 -5.32 -25.10
N SER A 74 37.24 -4.20 -25.78
CA SER A 74 36.54 -2.97 -25.37
C SER A 74 35.03 -3.11 -25.65
N ILE A 75 34.24 -2.16 -25.11
CA ILE A 75 32.82 -2.06 -25.45
C ILE A 75 32.60 -1.98 -26.96
N ALA A 76 33.45 -1.24 -27.68
CA ALA A 76 33.35 -1.09 -29.13
C ALA A 76 33.59 -2.43 -29.86
N ASP A 77 34.58 -3.21 -29.40
CA ASP A 77 34.86 -4.53 -29.96
C ASP A 77 33.72 -5.51 -29.71
N LEU A 78 33.18 -5.51 -28.48
CA LEU A 78 32.06 -6.37 -28.10
C LEU A 78 30.80 -6.03 -28.90
N ASN A 79 30.49 -4.76 -29.07
CA ASN A 79 29.37 -4.31 -29.88
C ASN A 79 29.54 -4.68 -31.38
N ALA A 80 30.76 -4.59 -31.91
CA ALA A 80 31.06 -5.00 -33.28
C ALA A 80 30.90 -6.51 -33.50
N LEU A 81 31.11 -7.30 -32.44
CA LEU A 81 30.89 -8.73 -32.42
C LEU A 81 29.41 -9.13 -32.13
N GLY A 82 28.53 -8.15 -31.91
CA GLY A 82 27.10 -8.37 -31.68
C GLY A 82 26.74 -8.73 -30.24
N PHE A 83 27.64 -8.53 -29.28
CA PHE A 83 27.34 -8.73 -27.87
C PHE A 83 26.50 -7.58 -27.32
N ASN A 84 25.51 -7.89 -26.51
CA ASN A 84 24.83 -6.89 -25.69
C ASN A 84 25.71 -6.55 -24.49
N THR A 85 26.22 -5.33 -24.46
CA THR A 85 27.10 -4.85 -23.38
C THR A 85 26.35 -4.20 -22.24
N ASN A 86 25.01 -4.11 -22.33
CA ASN A 86 24.16 -3.60 -21.26
C ASN A 86 23.54 -4.78 -20.50
N VAL A 87 23.78 -4.82 -19.22
CA VAL A 87 23.11 -5.77 -18.31
C VAL A 87 22.18 -4.93 -17.45
N VAL A 88 20.89 -5.19 -17.58
CA VAL A 88 19.88 -4.54 -16.74
C VAL A 88 19.64 -5.45 -15.55
N PHE A 89 19.99 -4.98 -14.39
CA PHE A 89 19.50 -5.55 -13.14
C PHE A 89 18.18 -4.88 -12.85
N GLY A 90 17.10 -5.54 -13.20
CA GLY A 90 15.76 -5.17 -12.77
C GLY A 90 15.44 -5.93 -11.52
N SER A 91 14.96 -5.25 -10.55
CA SER A 91 14.19 -5.68 -9.37
C SER A 91 14.30 -7.15 -8.93
N GLY A 92 15.50 -7.69 -8.84
CA GLY A 92 15.71 -8.93 -8.05
C GLY A 92 15.54 -8.67 -6.55
N ASN A 93 15.45 -7.43 -6.17
CA ASN A 93 15.26 -6.93 -4.81
C ASN A 93 14.13 -5.89 -4.77
N ASP A 94 13.03 -6.21 -5.45
CA ASP A 94 11.79 -5.45 -5.38
C ASP A 94 11.21 -5.61 -3.96
N HIS A 95 11.31 -4.56 -3.17
CA HIS A 95 10.86 -4.54 -1.78
C HIS A 95 9.35 -4.35 -1.76
N ALA A 96 8.69 -5.12 -0.91
CA ALA A 96 7.29 -4.88 -0.66
C ALA A 96 7.08 -3.54 0.08
N PRO A 97 5.95 -2.85 -0.17
CA PRO A 97 5.62 -1.61 0.54
C PRO A 97 5.60 -1.79 2.07
N ASP A 98 6.05 -0.76 2.79
CA ASP A 98 5.98 -0.70 4.25
C ASP A 98 4.85 0.25 4.70
N ILE A 99 3.89 -0.27 5.48
CA ILE A 99 2.77 0.51 6.00
C ILE A 99 3.17 1.09 7.36
N SER A 100 3.29 2.42 7.44
CA SER A 100 3.71 3.15 8.63
C SER A 100 2.56 3.77 9.43
N SER A 101 1.33 3.78 8.88
CA SER A 101 0.16 4.29 9.59
C SER A 101 -0.29 3.37 10.73
N SER A 102 -1.04 3.94 11.67
CA SER A 102 -1.64 3.17 12.76
C SER A 102 -2.61 2.11 12.24
N SER A 103 -2.68 0.97 12.92
CA SER A 103 -3.72 -0.04 12.71
C SER A 103 -5.04 0.31 13.42
N THR A 104 -5.10 1.43 14.14
CA THR A 104 -6.31 1.85 14.88
C THR A 104 -6.60 3.31 14.59
N PHE A 105 -7.84 3.60 14.22
CA PHE A 105 -8.40 4.93 14.02
C PHE A 105 -9.51 5.17 15.04
N SER A 106 -9.75 6.45 15.36
CA SER A 106 -10.86 6.87 16.22
C SER A 106 -11.58 8.01 15.49
N VAL A 107 -12.89 7.86 15.29
CA VAL A 107 -13.72 8.76 14.48
C VAL A 107 -14.99 9.07 15.23
N GLU A 108 -15.38 10.33 15.26
CA GLU A 108 -16.70 10.71 15.78
C GLU A 108 -17.78 10.19 14.83
N GLU A 109 -18.86 9.67 15.40
CA GLU A 109 -20.04 9.37 14.60
C GLU A 109 -20.54 10.59 13.84
N ASN A 110 -21.48 10.40 12.93
CA ASN A 110 -22.02 11.46 12.07
C ASN A 110 -20.96 12.09 11.12
N THR A 111 -19.73 11.56 11.08
CA THR A 111 -18.68 11.99 10.14
C THR A 111 -18.25 10.84 9.23
N THR A 112 -17.85 11.18 8.00
CA THR A 112 -17.41 10.17 7.04
C THR A 112 -15.90 10.07 6.90
N ASN A 113 -15.14 11.08 7.29
CA ASN A 113 -13.69 11.06 7.16
C ASN A 113 -13.06 10.19 8.24
N ILE A 114 -12.26 9.19 7.85
CA ILE A 114 -11.56 8.28 8.76
C ILE A 114 -10.11 8.73 8.95
N GLY A 115 -9.41 9.04 7.86
CA GLY A 115 -7.98 9.37 7.88
C GLY A 115 -7.26 8.82 6.66
N ASN A 116 -5.95 8.63 6.77
CA ASN A 116 -5.13 8.14 5.66
C ASN A 116 -4.30 6.93 6.08
N ILE A 117 -4.17 5.97 5.18
CA ILE A 117 -3.11 4.96 5.21
C ILE A 117 -1.85 5.61 4.64
N VAL A 118 -0.77 5.50 5.38
CA VAL A 118 0.55 5.99 4.97
C VAL A 118 1.44 4.77 4.75
N ALA A 119 2.03 4.72 3.58
CA ALA A 119 2.99 3.68 3.23
C ALA A 119 4.15 4.27 2.42
N THR A 120 5.28 3.60 2.45
CA THR A 120 6.49 3.93 1.69
C THR A 120 6.99 2.68 0.99
N ASP A 121 7.70 2.89 -0.10
CA ASP A 121 8.39 1.86 -0.83
C ASP A 121 9.89 2.17 -0.91
N ALA A 122 10.75 1.16 -0.70
CA ALA A 122 12.19 1.35 -0.68
C ALA A 122 12.76 1.62 -2.08
N ASP A 123 12.10 1.10 -3.11
CA ASP A 123 12.49 1.27 -4.52
C ASP A 123 11.81 2.50 -5.13
N SER A 124 10.96 3.17 -4.36
CA SER A 124 10.20 4.36 -4.76
C SER A 124 9.16 4.07 -5.85
N ASP A 125 8.60 2.86 -5.84
CA ASP A 125 7.55 2.46 -6.77
C ASP A 125 6.22 3.15 -6.47
N THR A 126 5.36 3.19 -7.48
CA THR A 126 4.03 3.80 -7.33
C THR A 126 3.10 2.88 -6.56
N LEU A 127 2.67 3.34 -5.38
CA LEU A 127 1.80 2.58 -4.51
C LEU A 127 0.33 2.68 -4.88
N THR A 128 -0.37 1.57 -4.76
CA THR A 128 -1.83 1.47 -4.88
C THR A 128 -2.43 0.88 -3.61
N PHE A 129 -3.62 1.38 -3.24
CA PHE A 129 -4.30 1.05 -1.99
C PHE A 129 -5.64 0.38 -2.27
N ALA A 130 -5.95 -0.68 -1.53
CA ALA A 130 -7.23 -1.38 -1.57
C ALA A 130 -7.66 -1.83 -0.17
N ILE A 131 -8.95 -2.09 0.01
CA ILE A 131 -9.49 -2.69 1.23
C ILE A 131 -10.30 -3.93 0.90
N SER A 132 -10.34 -4.88 1.84
CA SER A 132 -11.10 -6.12 1.70
C SER A 132 -11.47 -6.71 3.06
N GLY A 133 -12.43 -7.62 3.05
CA GLY A 133 -12.85 -8.32 4.28
C GLY A 133 -13.57 -7.41 5.28
N GLY A 134 -14.04 -7.99 6.38
CA GLY A 134 -14.70 -7.27 7.45
C GLY A 134 -15.81 -6.34 6.96
N ASP A 135 -15.69 -5.07 7.31
CA ASP A 135 -16.64 -4.01 6.99
C ASP A 135 -16.29 -3.23 5.70
N ALA A 136 -15.46 -3.77 4.82
CA ALA A 136 -15.01 -3.09 3.59
C ALA A 136 -16.15 -2.54 2.72
N THR A 137 -17.36 -3.12 2.79
CA THR A 137 -18.53 -2.61 2.06
C THR A 137 -19.06 -1.28 2.59
N SER A 138 -18.75 -0.95 3.86
CA SER A 138 -19.15 0.31 4.51
C SER A 138 -18.06 1.39 4.41
N ILE A 139 -16.87 1.04 3.93
CA ILE A 139 -15.69 1.91 3.90
C ILE A 139 -15.22 2.06 2.46
N GLY A 140 -14.76 3.23 2.10
CA GLY A 140 -14.08 3.52 0.84
C GLY A 140 -12.62 3.86 1.08
N ILE A 141 -11.76 3.50 0.15
CA ILE A 141 -10.35 3.95 0.10
C ILE A 141 -10.05 4.56 -1.26
N ASN A 142 -9.34 5.67 -1.26
CA ASN A 142 -8.80 6.21 -2.49
C ASN A 142 -7.56 5.42 -2.89
N SER A 143 -7.59 4.77 -4.06
CA SER A 143 -6.56 3.86 -4.51
C SER A 143 -5.19 4.50 -4.78
N SER A 144 -5.12 5.82 -4.91
CA SER A 144 -3.86 6.53 -5.19
C SER A 144 -3.31 7.27 -3.97
N THR A 145 -4.17 7.63 -3.01
CA THR A 145 -3.77 8.48 -1.87
C THR A 145 -3.86 7.78 -0.52
N GLY A 146 -4.50 6.59 -0.46
CA GLY A 146 -4.74 5.89 0.80
C GLY A 146 -5.77 6.54 1.71
N SER A 147 -6.50 7.57 1.24
CA SER A 147 -7.52 8.25 2.04
C SER A 147 -8.71 7.34 2.29
N LEU A 148 -9.06 7.16 3.55
CA LEU A 148 -10.17 6.32 4.04
C LEU A 148 -11.38 7.19 4.37
N SER A 149 -12.56 6.71 4.00
CA SER A 149 -13.84 7.33 4.36
C SER A 149 -14.93 6.29 4.55
N PHE A 150 -15.92 6.58 5.38
CA PHE A 150 -17.17 5.83 5.39
C PHE A 150 -18.02 6.18 4.16
N ASN A 151 -18.73 5.19 3.61
CA ASN A 151 -19.70 5.38 2.53
C ASN A 151 -20.98 6.07 3.01
N ALA A 152 -21.32 5.91 4.30
CA ALA A 152 -22.35 6.63 5.03
C ALA A 152 -21.83 6.90 6.45
N ALA A 153 -22.21 8.03 7.03
CA ALA A 153 -21.78 8.35 8.39
C ALA A 153 -22.19 7.24 9.37
N PRO A 154 -21.29 6.80 10.24
CA PRO A 154 -21.60 5.80 11.26
C PRO A 154 -22.47 6.43 12.36
N ASP A 155 -23.21 5.58 13.03
CA ASP A 155 -24.06 5.82 14.18
C ASP A 155 -23.53 4.92 15.31
N TYR A 156 -23.13 5.55 16.42
CA TYR A 156 -22.49 4.87 17.54
C TYR A 156 -23.43 3.89 18.24
N GLU A 157 -24.71 4.24 18.39
CA GLU A 157 -25.73 3.41 19.03
C GLU A 157 -26.03 2.15 18.20
N THR A 158 -25.80 2.23 16.88
CA THR A 158 -25.94 1.10 15.97
C THR A 158 -24.67 0.25 15.92
N LYS A 159 -23.48 0.90 15.81
CA LYS A 159 -22.23 0.16 15.68
C LYS A 159 -21.01 0.98 16.12
N THR A 160 -20.33 0.49 17.16
CA THR A 160 -19.22 1.18 17.82
C THR A 160 -17.84 0.92 17.21
N SER A 161 -17.71 -0.05 16.30
CA SER A 161 -16.41 -0.42 15.72
C SER A 161 -16.56 -1.07 14.35
N TYR A 162 -15.63 -0.78 13.48
CA TYR A 162 -15.49 -1.36 12.14
C TYR A 162 -14.09 -1.94 11.96
N SER A 163 -13.97 -2.99 11.17
CA SER A 163 -12.68 -3.59 10.83
C SER A 163 -12.59 -3.92 9.35
N THR A 164 -11.41 -3.79 8.77
CA THR A 164 -11.13 -4.19 7.39
C THR A 164 -9.63 -4.46 7.22
N THR A 165 -9.26 -5.18 6.16
CA THR A 165 -7.87 -5.38 5.78
C THR A 165 -7.50 -4.40 4.67
N VAL A 166 -6.48 -3.59 4.90
CA VAL A 166 -5.85 -2.75 3.89
C VAL A 166 -4.78 -3.57 3.17
N THR A 167 -4.71 -3.41 1.86
CA THR A 167 -3.64 -3.94 1.01
C THR A 167 -2.98 -2.76 0.31
N VAL A 168 -1.66 -2.67 0.41
CA VAL A 168 -0.83 -1.72 -0.35
C VAL A 168 0.04 -2.52 -1.31
N SER A 169 0.04 -2.15 -2.57
CA SER A 169 0.82 -2.83 -3.62
C SER A 169 1.62 -1.82 -4.43
N ASP A 170 2.84 -2.20 -4.78
CA ASP A 170 3.74 -1.52 -5.72
C ASP A 170 3.55 -1.98 -7.18
N GLY A 171 2.72 -3.00 -7.41
CA GLY A 171 2.46 -3.63 -8.70
C GLY A 171 3.11 -5.00 -8.86
N THR A 172 4.12 -5.31 -8.06
CA THR A 172 4.84 -6.61 -8.03
C THR A 172 4.59 -7.34 -6.70
N ASN A 173 4.79 -6.63 -5.60
CA ASN A 173 4.60 -7.11 -4.23
C ASN A 173 3.43 -6.40 -3.54
N SER A 174 3.05 -6.89 -2.38
CA SER A 174 2.03 -6.24 -1.57
C SER A 174 2.19 -6.54 -0.09
N THR A 175 1.83 -5.56 0.73
CA THR A 175 1.76 -5.68 2.19
C THR A 175 0.34 -5.45 2.65
N THR A 176 -0.10 -6.18 3.66
CA THR A 176 -1.44 -6.08 4.23
C THR A 176 -1.41 -5.71 5.70
N GLN A 177 -2.38 -4.93 6.14
CA GLN A 177 -2.59 -4.58 7.53
C GLN A 177 -4.08 -4.63 7.86
N GLU A 178 -4.43 -5.34 8.92
CA GLU A 178 -5.78 -5.25 9.50
C GLU A 178 -5.89 -3.94 10.28
N ILE A 179 -6.94 -3.17 10.02
CA ILE A 179 -7.24 -1.93 10.73
C ILE A 179 -8.57 -2.03 11.46
N THR A 180 -8.63 -1.35 12.60
CA THR A 180 -9.83 -1.16 13.40
C THR A 180 -10.16 0.32 13.48
N ILE A 181 -11.43 0.67 13.26
CA ILE A 181 -11.95 2.03 13.36
C ILE A 181 -12.96 2.05 14.50
N ASN A 182 -12.62 2.72 15.59
CA ASN A 182 -13.50 2.89 16.74
C ASN A 182 -14.33 4.15 16.53
N ILE A 183 -15.64 4.04 16.74
CA ILE A 183 -16.54 5.17 16.70
C ILE A 183 -16.64 5.77 18.10
N THR A 184 -16.60 7.07 18.21
CA THR A 184 -16.82 7.81 19.43
C THR A 184 -18.18 8.48 19.40
N ASN A 185 -18.91 8.35 20.48
CA ASN A 185 -20.24 8.91 20.66
C ASN A 185 -20.20 10.44 20.64
N VAL A 186 -21.20 11.03 20.02
CA VAL A 186 -21.49 12.47 19.99
C VAL A 186 -22.94 12.64 20.42
N ASN A 187 -23.19 13.36 21.49
CA ASN A 187 -24.54 13.55 21.98
C ASN A 187 -25.43 14.27 20.97
N GLU A 188 -26.54 13.64 20.60
CA GLU A 188 -27.54 14.19 19.71
C GLU A 188 -28.68 14.87 20.48
N ALA A 189 -29.44 15.66 19.75
CA ALA A 189 -30.64 16.27 20.30
C ALA A 189 -31.84 15.34 20.19
N PRO A 190 -32.74 15.28 21.20
CA PRO A 190 -33.93 14.46 21.12
C PRO A 190 -34.82 14.82 19.92
N VAL A 191 -35.42 13.79 19.34
CA VAL A 191 -36.25 13.89 18.14
C VAL A 191 -37.71 13.55 18.47
N PHE A 192 -38.67 14.40 18.05
CA PHE A 192 -40.08 14.09 18.20
C PHE A 192 -40.46 12.87 17.39
N THR A 193 -41.13 11.91 18.05
CA THR A 193 -41.68 10.68 17.43
C THR A 193 -43.21 10.71 17.29
N SER A 194 -43.89 11.70 17.92
CA SER A 194 -45.31 11.95 17.73
C SER A 194 -45.58 12.79 16.50
N ASP A 195 -46.82 12.78 16.03
CA ASP A 195 -47.30 13.66 14.98
C ASP A 195 -47.17 15.13 15.37
N ALA A 196 -46.93 15.99 14.38
CA ALA A 196 -46.82 17.45 14.58
C ALA A 196 -48.17 18.14 14.76
N THR A 197 -49.27 17.43 14.48
CA THR A 197 -50.65 17.96 14.57
C THR A 197 -51.53 17.04 15.36
N PHE A 198 -52.35 17.60 16.23
CA PHE A 198 -53.33 16.89 17.01
C PHE A 198 -54.70 17.46 16.73
N SER A 199 -55.73 16.58 16.77
CA SER A 199 -57.13 16.97 16.64
C SER A 199 -57.89 16.57 17.89
N ALA A 200 -58.59 17.49 18.49
CA ALA A 200 -59.45 17.23 19.63
C ALA A 200 -60.89 17.59 19.28
N ALA A 201 -61.82 16.74 19.74
CA ALA A 201 -63.24 17.11 19.62
C ALA A 201 -63.58 18.19 20.64
N GLU A 202 -64.60 18.99 20.36
CA GLU A 202 -65.13 19.95 21.34
C GLU A 202 -65.55 19.25 22.64
N ASN A 203 -65.45 19.97 23.73
CA ASN A 203 -65.76 19.45 25.08
C ASN A 203 -64.83 18.34 25.59
N GLN A 204 -63.64 18.22 25.02
CA GLN A 204 -62.57 17.31 25.47
C GLN A 204 -61.43 18.12 26.12
N ASN A 205 -60.84 17.57 27.17
CA ASN A 205 -59.67 18.16 27.84
C ASN A 205 -58.35 17.53 27.44
N THR A 206 -58.42 16.36 26.78
CA THR A 206 -57.23 15.64 26.28
C THR A 206 -57.06 15.90 24.79
N ILE A 207 -55.92 16.44 24.41
CA ILE A 207 -55.59 16.74 23.01
C ILE A 207 -54.85 15.56 22.36
N GLY A 208 -53.86 15.03 23.05
CA GLY A 208 -53.02 13.92 22.59
C GLY A 208 -51.77 13.72 23.45
N THR A 209 -50.87 12.87 23.00
CA THR A 209 -49.60 12.60 23.67
C THR A 209 -48.46 12.97 22.74
N VAL A 210 -47.57 13.82 23.22
CA VAL A 210 -46.30 14.13 22.56
C VAL A 210 -45.26 13.11 23.00
N THR A 211 -44.57 12.52 22.07
CA THR A 211 -43.46 11.59 22.33
C THR A 211 -42.22 12.03 21.60
N ALA A 212 -41.06 11.74 22.21
CA ALA A 212 -39.73 11.98 21.61
C ALA A 212 -38.83 10.82 22.02
N SER A 213 -37.79 10.61 21.25
CA SER A 213 -36.69 9.70 21.54
C SER A 213 -35.37 10.48 21.56
N ASP A 214 -34.44 9.95 22.30
CA ASP A 214 -33.06 10.41 22.39
C ASP A 214 -32.18 9.18 22.16
N ASP A 215 -31.23 9.26 21.26
CA ASP A 215 -30.48 8.10 20.81
C ASP A 215 -29.56 7.57 21.92
N GLU A 216 -29.04 8.44 22.81
CA GLU A 216 -28.32 8.05 24.00
C GLU A 216 -29.22 7.61 25.16
N GLY A 217 -30.54 7.66 24.97
CA GLY A 217 -31.52 7.30 26.00
C GLY A 217 -31.54 8.27 27.19
N GLN A 218 -31.17 9.51 26.97
CA GLN A 218 -31.18 10.54 28.01
C GLN A 218 -32.60 10.93 28.41
N SER A 219 -32.72 11.52 29.61
CA SER A 219 -34.03 11.96 30.10
C SER A 219 -34.50 13.18 29.35
N ILE A 220 -35.67 13.05 28.71
CA ILE A 220 -36.29 14.10 27.92
C ILE A 220 -37.24 14.92 28.77
N SER A 221 -37.22 16.25 28.63
CA SER A 221 -38.20 17.16 29.23
C SER A 221 -38.97 17.90 28.14
N PHE A 222 -40.23 18.10 28.37
CA PHE A 222 -41.12 18.79 27.43
C PHE A 222 -41.52 20.16 27.96
N SER A 223 -41.58 21.13 27.07
CA SER A 223 -42.11 22.47 27.36
C SER A 223 -43.00 22.97 26.23
N ILE A 224 -43.94 23.84 26.52
CA ILE A 224 -44.84 24.46 25.56
C ILE A 224 -44.53 25.98 25.50
N SER A 225 -44.46 26.51 24.30
CA SER A 225 -44.35 27.94 24.03
C SER A 225 -45.27 28.34 22.86
N GLY A 226 -45.50 29.64 22.70
CA GLY A 226 -46.33 30.16 21.62
C GLY A 226 -47.55 30.91 22.13
N THR A 227 -48.40 31.42 21.21
CA THR A 227 -49.51 32.33 21.50
C THR A 227 -50.52 31.74 22.46
N ASP A 228 -50.84 30.46 22.29
CA ASP A 228 -51.90 29.79 23.07
C ASP A 228 -51.35 28.88 24.17
N SER A 229 -50.06 28.96 24.49
CA SER A 229 -49.38 28.16 25.50
C SER A 229 -50.00 28.20 26.89
N SER A 230 -50.66 29.35 27.24
CA SER A 230 -51.36 29.48 28.51
C SER A 230 -52.67 28.66 28.62
N SER A 231 -53.20 28.20 27.45
CA SER A 231 -54.41 27.41 27.39
C SER A 231 -54.19 25.89 27.33
N ILE A 232 -52.92 25.49 27.27
CA ILE A 232 -52.50 24.08 27.12
C ILE A 232 -51.54 23.74 28.23
N THR A 233 -51.67 22.56 28.78
CA THR A 233 -50.73 22.01 29.76
C THR A 233 -50.09 20.74 29.24
N ILE A 234 -48.79 20.53 29.47
CA ILE A 234 -48.06 19.31 29.24
C ILE A 234 -47.75 18.66 30.58
N ASN A 235 -48.06 17.39 30.67
CA ASN A 235 -47.73 16.57 31.85
C ASN A 235 -46.46 15.77 31.53
N SER A 236 -45.45 15.85 32.38
CA SER A 236 -44.21 15.09 32.33
C SER A 236 -44.43 13.67 32.87
#